data_5a53fe53a045274e2243c61d14ef5c93
#
_entry.id   5a53fe53a045274e2243c61d14ef5c93
#
_cell.length_a   1.000
_cell.length_b   1.000
_cell.length_c   1.000
_cell.angle_alpha   90.00
_cell.angle_beta   90.00
_cell.angle_gamma   90.00
#
_symmetry.space_group_name_H-M   'P 1'
#
loop_
_entity.id
_entity.type
_entity.pdbx_description
1 polymer ?
#
loop_
_entity_poly.entity_id
_entity_poly.type
_entity_poly.pdbx_seq_one_letter_code
_entity_poly.pdbx_strand_id
1 'polypeptide(L)'
;GQLLKNRHYLSHLGKRLALYSVVTDSMSCYKLSLNDELVNVDFGEIVSAVRQIKTGYTGHIDNLFRASNYLVSPLNNPSRFIQGEYFLTQAQEQVKKSVLSGVDSVFLSAYFHITGKPGTGKTLLLYDIAKTLSKNGKTVIIHCGKLSPGQYKIRNEIDNLNIVSVSELRDESFSLSDYTYILVDESHRIYTEQFDAICDSVNKNDQICIFSSDPEQVLSASETRNDIVAKIEALHLDGQFTLSEKIRTNRELHSFIMCMKDLNHRPKVPMDYSNVVLNYANTTQEAQYLLAYYRSKGFKFINYTKSNYAPSPFSAYAEDFDTHHVIGQEFDKVVMLLDSSFFYDEDGKLQGIPHPNPNYLYPNLFYQGVTRVREELALIVVNAPELFEKIASIVTPAES
;
A
#
# COMPACT_ATOMS: atom_id res chain seq x y z
N GLY A 1 19.70 2.73 17.48
CA GLY A 1 18.97 2.33 16.29
C GLY A 1 18.06 1.11 16.54
N GLN A 2 18.57 -0.13 16.43
CA GLN A 2 17.73 -1.35 16.45
C GLN A 2 16.93 -1.54 17.75
N LEU A 3 17.53 -1.31 18.91
CA LEU A 3 16.83 -1.46 20.19
C LEU A 3 15.69 -0.45 20.37
N LEU A 4 15.86 0.78 19.89
CA LEU A 4 14.80 1.81 19.88
C LEU A 4 13.64 1.38 18.98
N LYS A 5 13.94 0.93 17.78
CA LYS A 5 12.93 0.36 16.88
C LYS A 5 12.19 -0.80 17.54
N ASN A 6 12.90 -1.72 18.20
CA ASN A 6 12.31 -2.87 18.89
C ASN A 6 11.43 -2.43 20.08
N ARG A 7 11.83 -1.42 20.86
CA ARG A 7 10.97 -0.85 21.92
C ARG A 7 9.66 -0.38 21.36
N HIS A 8 9.75 0.43 20.33
CA HIS A 8 8.59 1.00 19.69
C HIS A 8 7.69 -0.10 19.12
N TYR A 9 8.30 -1.05 18.43
CA TYR A 9 7.68 -2.24 17.87
C TYR A 9 6.88 -3.06 18.90
N LEU A 10 7.42 -3.26 20.10
CA LEU A 10 6.81 -4.11 21.13
C LEU A 10 5.92 -3.32 22.11
N SER A 11 5.89 -1.98 22.01
CA SER A 11 5.12 -1.12 22.95
C SER A 11 3.62 -1.42 22.95
N HIS A 12 3.05 -1.85 21.81
CA HIS A 12 1.65 -2.22 21.68
C HIS A 12 1.22 -3.41 22.54
N LEU A 13 2.19 -4.23 23.00
CA LEU A 13 1.90 -5.39 23.86
C LEU A 13 1.42 -4.99 25.26
N GLY A 14 1.53 -3.71 25.64
CA GLY A 14 1.17 -3.23 26.97
C GLY A 14 1.94 -3.92 28.10
N LYS A 15 3.10 -4.51 27.81
CA LYS A 15 3.96 -5.23 28.75
C LYS A 15 5.20 -4.44 29.10
N ARG A 16 5.76 -4.69 30.28
CA ARG A 16 7.07 -4.13 30.65
C ARG A 16 8.15 -4.77 29.77
N LEU A 17 8.84 -3.96 28.97
CA LEU A 17 9.88 -4.40 28.05
C LEU A 17 11.26 -4.11 28.65
N ALA A 18 12.15 -5.10 28.58
CA ALA A 18 13.58 -4.93 28.82
C ALA A 18 14.31 -5.34 27.53
N LEU A 19 15.06 -4.42 26.96
CA LEU A 19 15.70 -4.60 25.65
C LEU A 19 17.23 -4.61 25.83
N TYR A 20 17.85 -5.70 25.40
CA TYR A 20 19.28 -5.90 25.46
C TYR A 20 19.86 -6.15 24.07
N SER A 21 21.12 -5.81 23.87
CA SER A 21 21.92 -6.16 22.71
C SER A 21 23.23 -6.77 23.16
N VAL A 22 23.61 -7.87 22.53
CA VAL A 22 24.89 -8.54 22.76
C VAL A 22 25.71 -8.43 21.49
N VAL A 23 26.91 -7.90 21.59
CA VAL A 23 27.87 -7.84 20.48
C VAL A 23 28.87 -8.98 20.68
N THR A 24 28.78 -10.00 19.83
CA THR A 24 29.50 -11.27 20.00
C THR A 24 31.02 -11.12 19.88
N ASP A 25 31.51 -10.23 19.01
CA ASP A 25 32.93 -10.04 18.76
C ASP A 25 33.68 -9.44 19.96
N SER A 26 33.00 -8.58 20.72
CA SER A 26 33.56 -7.91 21.91
C SER A 26 33.01 -8.43 23.23
N MET A 27 32.06 -9.38 23.18
CA MET A 27 31.27 -9.85 24.35
C MET A 27 30.62 -8.67 25.13
N SER A 28 30.39 -7.57 24.48
CA SER A 28 29.82 -6.37 25.10
C SER A 28 28.30 -6.46 25.12
N CYS A 29 27.70 -6.17 26.27
CA CYS A 29 26.26 -6.18 26.45
C CYS A 29 25.73 -4.76 26.70
N TYR A 30 24.64 -4.41 26.06
CA TYR A 30 24.01 -3.11 26.21
C TYR A 30 22.52 -3.27 26.54
N LYS A 31 22.03 -2.40 27.41
CA LYS A 31 20.60 -2.28 27.74
C LYS A 31 20.10 -0.93 27.27
N LEU A 32 18.90 -0.87 26.73
CA LEU A 32 18.22 0.38 26.42
C LEU A 32 17.56 0.92 27.70
N SER A 33 18.02 2.10 28.15
CA SER A 33 17.44 2.79 29.31
C SER A 33 16.04 3.32 29.02
N LEU A 34 15.33 3.80 30.05
CA LEU A 34 14.05 4.47 29.89
C LEU A 34 14.15 5.78 29.09
N ASN A 35 15.31 6.43 29.16
CA ASN A 35 15.61 7.69 28.45
C ASN A 35 16.22 7.47 27.07
N ASP A 36 16.07 6.26 26.49
CA ASP A 36 16.56 5.91 25.15
C ASP A 36 18.09 5.91 24.98
N GLU A 37 18.84 5.84 26.06
CA GLU A 37 20.29 5.71 26.06
C GLU A 37 20.74 4.26 26.14
N LEU A 38 21.85 3.92 25.47
CA LEU A 38 22.49 2.62 25.57
C LEU A 38 23.44 2.60 26.76
N VAL A 39 23.13 1.77 27.73
CA VAL A 39 23.95 1.56 28.92
C VAL A 39 24.68 0.23 28.79
N ASN A 40 25.98 0.22 29.01
CA ASN A 40 26.76 -1.01 29.08
C ASN A 40 26.38 -1.78 30.35
N VAL A 41 26.15 -3.09 30.22
CA VAL A 41 25.73 -3.95 31.31
C VAL A 41 26.52 -5.26 31.29
N ASP A 42 26.63 -5.90 32.44
CA ASP A 42 27.19 -7.25 32.54
C ASP A 42 26.22 -8.30 31.99
N PHE A 43 26.77 -9.36 31.41
CA PHE A 43 25.94 -10.46 30.88
C PHE A 43 25.11 -11.12 31.98
N GLY A 44 25.60 -11.13 33.24
CA GLY A 44 24.86 -11.60 34.40
C GLY A 44 23.55 -10.82 34.65
N GLU A 45 23.47 -9.56 34.27
CA GLU A 45 22.21 -8.79 34.34
C GLU A 45 21.16 -9.38 33.40
N ILE A 46 21.56 -9.77 32.18
CA ILE A 46 20.65 -10.39 31.21
C ILE A 46 20.15 -11.72 31.78
N VAL A 47 21.03 -12.55 32.28
CA VAL A 47 20.68 -13.84 32.90
C VAL A 47 19.73 -13.65 34.07
N SER A 48 19.99 -12.65 34.94
CA SER A 48 19.15 -12.31 36.09
C SER A 48 17.76 -11.82 35.64
N ALA A 49 17.69 -10.98 34.60
CA ALA A 49 16.42 -10.51 34.04
C ALA A 49 15.57 -11.66 33.49
N VAL A 50 16.19 -12.62 32.76
CA VAL A 50 15.49 -13.79 32.22
C VAL A 50 14.97 -14.67 33.35
N ARG A 51 15.77 -14.89 34.41
CA ARG A 51 15.38 -15.72 35.58
C ARG A 51 14.23 -15.11 36.38
N GLN A 52 14.02 -13.80 36.32
CA GLN A 52 12.92 -13.11 36.99
C GLN A 52 11.57 -13.22 36.26
N ILE A 53 11.55 -13.74 35.02
CA ILE A 53 10.31 -13.97 34.27
C ILE A 53 9.54 -15.12 34.93
N LYS A 54 8.47 -14.77 35.66
CA LYS A 54 7.64 -15.76 36.41
C LYS A 54 6.49 -16.35 35.60
N THR A 55 6.06 -15.68 34.53
CA THR A 55 4.90 -16.09 33.73
C THR A 55 5.24 -16.00 32.25
N GLY A 56 5.05 -17.12 31.54
CA GLY A 56 5.13 -17.14 30.08
C GLY A 56 3.90 -16.51 29.43
N TYR A 57 4.04 -16.14 28.18
CA TYR A 57 2.90 -15.77 27.33
C TYR A 57 2.10 -17.03 26.99
N THR A 58 0.80 -17.02 27.24
CA THR A 58 -0.10 -18.17 27.04
C THR A 58 -0.84 -18.16 25.71
N GLY A 59 -0.71 -17.08 24.92
CA GLY A 59 -1.30 -16.97 23.59
C GLY A 59 -0.37 -17.50 22.47
N HIS A 60 -0.86 -17.55 21.26
CA HIS A 60 -0.02 -17.84 20.09
C HIS A 60 0.95 -16.68 19.84
N ILE A 61 2.24 -16.97 19.89
CA ILE A 61 3.32 -15.99 19.70
C ILE A 61 3.19 -15.28 18.34
N ASP A 62 2.79 -16.00 17.29
CA ASP A 62 2.60 -15.44 15.95
C ASP A 62 1.58 -14.30 15.92
N ASN A 63 0.60 -14.28 16.84
CA ASN A 63 -0.35 -13.19 16.96
C ASN A 63 0.28 -11.89 17.48
N LEU A 64 1.39 -11.99 18.23
CA LEU A 64 2.13 -10.81 18.72
C LEU A 64 2.97 -10.19 17.60
N PHE A 65 3.38 -10.97 16.62
CA PHE A 65 4.31 -10.59 15.56
C PHE A 65 3.69 -10.59 14.18
N ARG A 66 2.36 -10.42 14.09
CA ARG A 66 1.70 -10.26 12.80
C ARG A 66 2.25 -9.02 12.09
N ALA A 67 2.69 -9.19 10.85
CA ALA A 67 3.19 -8.09 10.04
C ALA A 67 2.21 -6.91 9.96
N SER A 68 0.89 -7.19 9.94
CA SER A 68 -0.17 -6.19 9.95
C SER A 68 -0.13 -5.23 11.13
N ASN A 69 0.36 -5.66 12.30
CA ASN A 69 0.46 -4.82 13.49
C ASN A 69 1.55 -3.73 13.37
N TYR A 70 2.45 -3.87 12.40
CA TYR A 70 3.66 -3.06 12.25
C TYR A 70 3.73 -2.32 10.93
N LEU A 71 2.76 -2.57 10.07
CA LEU A 71 2.68 -1.90 8.80
C LEU A 71 2.26 -0.44 9.00
N VAL A 72 3.15 0.43 8.64
CA VAL A 72 2.89 1.86 8.59
C VAL A 72 2.68 2.26 7.14
N SER A 73 1.52 2.81 6.86
CA SER A 73 1.30 3.54 5.61
C SER A 73 1.78 4.98 5.82
N PRO A 74 2.75 5.48 5.05
CA PRO A 74 3.17 6.88 5.14
C PRO A 74 1.99 7.84 5.01
N LEU A 75 1.03 7.52 4.14
CA LEU A 75 -0.13 8.35 3.84
C LEU A 75 -1.15 8.39 4.98
N ASN A 76 -1.35 7.26 5.67
CA ASN A 76 -2.33 7.14 6.76
C ASN A 76 -1.73 7.44 8.15
N ASN A 77 -0.43 7.15 8.34
CA ASN A 77 0.27 7.31 9.61
C ASN A 77 1.54 8.18 9.44
N PRO A 78 1.42 9.42 8.94
CA PRO A 78 2.57 10.25 8.58
C PRO A 78 3.48 10.53 9.78
N SER A 79 2.93 10.75 10.97
CA SER A 79 3.74 11.01 12.18
C SER A 79 4.67 9.84 12.50
N ARG A 80 4.16 8.60 12.48
CA ARG A 80 4.97 7.40 12.70
C ARG A 80 6.04 7.24 11.63
N PHE A 81 5.69 7.53 10.36
CA PHE A 81 6.65 7.50 9.26
C PHE A 81 7.78 8.53 9.46
N ILE A 82 7.44 9.78 9.80
CA ILE A 82 8.39 10.85 10.04
C ILE A 82 9.35 10.49 11.18
N GLN A 83 8.82 9.93 12.27
CA GLN A 83 9.59 9.50 13.45
C GLN A 83 10.41 8.22 13.20
N GLY A 84 10.22 7.54 12.07
CA GLY A 84 10.93 6.29 11.77
C GLY A 84 10.40 5.07 12.52
N GLU A 85 9.14 5.13 12.96
CA GLU A 85 8.44 4.12 13.74
C GLU A 85 7.82 3.04 12.85
N TYR A 86 8.61 2.45 11.97
CA TYR A 86 8.23 1.39 11.04
C TYR A 86 9.39 0.48 10.73
N PHE A 87 9.07 -0.68 10.17
CA PHE A 87 10.06 -1.63 9.67
C PHE A 87 9.85 -1.86 8.19
N LEU A 88 10.95 -1.99 7.48
CA LEU A 88 10.97 -2.61 6.17
C LEU A 88 11.19 -4.12 6.34
N THR A 89 10.62 -4.92 5.44
CA THR A 89 10.96 -6.35 5.38
C THR A 89 12.40 -6.53 4.93
N GLN A 90 12.93 -7.75 5.10
CA GLN A 90 14.27 -8.07 4.62
C GLN A 90 14.41 -7.81 3.12
N ALA A 91 13.41 -8.17 2.32
CA ALA A 91 13.40 -7.92 0.88
C ALA A 91 13.41 -6.41 0.56
N GLN A 92 12.60 -5.62 1.28
CA GLN A 92 12.57 -4.16 1.10
C GLN A 92 13.90 -3.50 1.52
N GLU A 93 14.50 -3.94 2.63
CA GLU A 93 15.83 -3.44 3.07
C GLU A 93 16.92 -3.77 2.03
N GLN A 94 16.87 -4.95 1.42
CA GLN A 94 17.80 -5.33 0.35
C GLN A 94 17.61 -4.43 -0.88
N VAL A 95 16.37 -4.21 -1.33
CA VAL A 95 16.08 -3.33 -2.47
C VAL A 95 16.53 -1.91 -2.15
N LYS A 96 16.19 -1.37 -0.96
CA LYS A 96 16.65 -0.04 -0.53
C LYS A 96 18.16 0.08 -0.59
N LYS A 97 18.89 -0.88 -0.02
CA LYS A 97 20.34 -0.90 -0.02
C LYS A 97 20.92 -0.91 -1.44
N SER A 98 20.36 -1.73 -2.32
CA SER A 98 20.79 -1.81 -3.71
C SER A 98 20.53 -0.52 -4.48
N VAL A 99 19.36 0.11 -4.31
CA VAL A 99 19.02 1.41 -4.92
C VAL A 99 19.99 2.48 -4.43
N LEU A 100 20.19 2.62 -3.12
CA LEU A 100 21.07 3.66 -2.56
C LEU A 100 22.52 3.46 -2.99
N SER A 101 23.01 2.21 -3.01
CA SER A 101 24.36 1.89 -3.51
C SER A 101 24.50 2.19 -5.00
N GLY A 102 23.44 1.93 -5.80
CA GLY A 102 23.41 2.33 -7.20
C GLY A 102 23.47 3.85 -7.36
N VAL A 103 22.65 4.60 -6.61
CA VAL A 103 22.64 6.07 -6.59
C VAL A 103 24.02 6.62 -6.26
N ASP A 104 24.72 6.07 -5.27
CA ASP A 104 26.04 6.51 -4.86
C ASP A 104 27.12 6.19 -5.90
N SER A 105 26.86 5.28 -6.84
CA SER A 105 27.83 4.86 -7.88
C SER A 105 27.69 5.60 -9.21
N VAL A 106 26.61 6.36 -9.43
CA VAL A 106 26.37 7.10 -10.67
C VAL A 106 26.78 8.56 -10.54
N PHE A 107 27.35 9.09 -11.65
CA PHE A 107 27.81 10.48 -11.73
C PHE A 107 27.01 11.34 -12.72
N LEU A 108 26.06 10.71 -13.43
CA LEU A 108 25.18 11.31 -14.43
C LEU A 108 23.74 10.92 -14.17
N SER A 109 22.85 11.13 -15.14
CA SER A 109 21.46 10.67 -15.06
C SER A 109 21.37 9.17 -14.87
N ALA A 110 20.45 8.73 -14.00
CA ALA A 110 20.23 7.32 -13.73
C ALA A 110 18.74 7.00 -13.52
N TYR A 111 18.36 5.79 -13.90
CA TYR A 111 16.99 5.30 -13.78
C TYR A 111 16.92 4.00 -12.99
N PHE A 112 16.05 3.96 -12.00
CA PHE A 112 15.76 2.77 -11.21
C PHE A 112 14.27 2.43 -11.30
N HIS A 113 13.94 1.15 -11.29
CA HIS A 113 12.56 0.70 -11.35
C HIS A 113 12.25 -0.32 -10.26
N ILE A 114 11.25 -0.03 -9.42
CA ILE A 114 10.73 -0.91 -8.37
C ILE A 114 9.35 -1.37 -8.78
N THR A 115 9.18 -2.66 -9.03
CA THR A 115 7.90 -3.28 -9.36
C THR A 115 7.37 -4.12 -8.22
N GLY A 116 6.08 -4.41 -8.22
CA GLY A 116 5.47 -5.33 -7.26
C GLY A 116 3.95 -5.26 -7.27
N LYS A 117 3.32 -6.34 -6.82
CA LYS A 117 1.86 -6.44 -6.73
C LYS A 117 1.29 -5.53 -5.63
N PRO A 118 -0.06 -5.32 -5.59
CA PRO A 118 -0.70 -4.61 -4.50
C PRO A 118 -0.33 -5.22 -3.15
N GLY A 119 -0.11 -4.38 -2.15
CA GLY A 119 0.19 -4.83 -0.78
C GLY A 119 1.63 -5.29 -0.53
N THR A 120 2.57 -5.14 -1.48
CA THR A 120 4.00 -5.45 -1.27
C THR A 120 4.79 -4.33 -0.60
N GLY A 121 4.16 -3.18 -0.32
CA GLY A 121 4.78 -2.05 0.38
C GLY A 121 5.66 -1.15 -0.48
N LYS A 122 5.45 -1.10 -1.79
CA LYS A 122 6.16 -0.20 -2.72
C LYS A 122 6.19 1.24 -2.24
N THR A 123 5.03 1.81 -1.92
CA THR A 123 4.91 3.19 -1.44
C THR A 123 5.74 3.44 -0.18
N LEU A 124 5.68 2.54 0.83
CA LEU A 124 6.49 2.67 2.04
C LEU A 124 7.99 2.68 1.71
N LEU A 125 8.42 1.73 0.87
CA LEU A 125 9.82 1.64 0.45
C LEU A 125 10.26 2.89 -0.31
N LEU A 126 9.47 3.34 -1.28
CA LEU A 126 9.77 4.53 -2.08
C LEU A 126 9.90 5.78 -1.21
N TYR A 127 8.98 5.98 -0.27
CA TYR A 127 9.01 7.10 0.67
C TYR A 127 10.19 7.02 1.64
N ASP A 128 10.57 5.82 2.07
CA ASP A 128 11.74 5.62 2.93
C ASP A 128 13.06 5.91 2.19
N ILE A 129 13.14 5.52 0.92
CA ILE A 129 14.26 5.89 0.03
C ILE A 129 14.30 7.41 -0.13
N ALA A 130 13.16 8.05 -0.45
CA ALA A 130 13.07 9.50 -0.61
C ALA A 130 13.52 10.25 0.65
N LYS A 131 13.05 9.82 1.84
CA LYS A 131 13.48 10.34 3.14
C LYS A 131 14.99 10.19 3.39
N THR A 132 15.58 9.14 2.83
CA THR A 132 17.03 8.94 2.95
C THR A 132 17.79 9.88 2.00
N LEU A 133 17.33 9.97 0.74
CA LEU A 133 17.93 10.81 -0.29
C LEU A 133 17.80 12.31 0.00
N SER A 134 16.68 12.73 0.65
CA SER A 134 16.47 14.14 1.01
C SER A 134 17.52 14.72 1.97
N LYS A 135 18.30 13.87 2.63
CA LYS A 135 19.45 14.28 3.45
C LYS A 135 20.65 14.72 2.60
N ASN A 136 20.73 14.24 1.36
CA ASN A 136 21.86 14.46 0.47
C ASN A 136 21.53 15.45 -0.67
N GLY A 137 20.25 15.72 -0.94
CA GLY A 137 19.84 16.64 -1.99
C GLY A 137 18.34 16.87 -2.05
N LYS A 138 17.92 17.89 -2.78
CA LYS A 138 16.49 18.17 -2.99
C LYS A 138 15.83 17.00 -3.68
N THR A 139 14.78 16.48 -3.06
CA THR A 139 14.06 15.27 -3.47
C THR A 139 12.59 15.60 -3.70
N VAL A 140 12.00 15.07 -4.77
CA VAL A 140 10.56 15.16 -5.01
C VAL A 140 9.96 13.79 -5.20
N ILE A 141 8.80 13.56 -4.56
CA ILE A 141 7.92 12.44 -4.87
C ILE A 141 6.76 12.96 -5.72
N ILE A 142 6.62 12.42 -6.91
CA ILE A 142 5.48 12.65 -7.80
C ILE A 142 4.47 11.54 -7.51
N HIS A 143 3.34 11.91 -6.94
CA HIS A 143 2.25 10.98 -6.65
C HIS A 143 1.22 10.99 -7.77
N CYS A 144 0.92 9.83 -8.34
CA CYS A 144 -0.03 9.69 -9.45
C CYS A 144 -1.48 9.60 -8.97
N GLY A 145 -1.87 10.51 -8.08
CA GLY A 145 -3.19 10.64 -7.50
C GLY A 145 -3.36 11.99 -6.82
N LYS A 146 -4.48 12.17 -6.11
CA LYS A 146 -4.68 13.33 -5.24
C LYS A 146 -3.90 13.17 -3.96
N LEU A 147 -3.27 14.24 -3.51
CA LEU A 147 -2.52 14.21 -2.25
C LEU A 147 -3.46 14.07 -1.05
N SER A 148 -3.09 13.18 -0.14
CA SER A 148 -3.74 13.00 1.16
C SER A 148 -3.22 14.00 2.19
N PRO A 149 -3.96 14.28 3.29
CA PRO A 149 -3.46 15.08 4.40
C PRO A 149 -2.12 14.57 4.97
N GLY A 150 -1.90 13.24 4.93
CA GLY A 150 -0.65 12.64 5.37
C GLY A 150 0.55 13.02 4.51
N GLN A 151 0.37 13.13 3.21
CA GLN A 151 1.41 13.55 2.28
C GLN A 151 1.78 15.02 2.48
N TYR A 152 0.79 15.89 2.68
CA TYR A 152 1.04 17.30 3.05
C TYR A 152 1.83 17.41 4.35
N LYS A 153 1.52 16.59 5.36
CA LYS A 153 2.27 16.57 6.62
C LYS A 153 3.72 16.15 6.41
N ILE A 154 3.98 15.08 5.66
CA ILE A 154 5.33 14.61 5.34
C ILE A 154 6.12 15.69 4.61
N ARG A 155 5.52 16.31 3.58
CA ARG A 155 6.11 17.41 2.82
C ARG A 155 6.51 18.60 3.70
N ASN A 156 5.73 18.90 4.72
CA ASN A 156 5.97 20.06 5.60
C ASN A 156 6.96 19.77 6.73
N GLU A 157 7.16 18.51 7.11
CA GLU A 157 7.98 18.14 8.28
C GLU A 157 9.31 17.47 7.93
N ILE A 158 9.55 17.10 6.66
CA ILE A 158 10.84 16.54 6.24
C ILE A 158 11.56 17.53 5.32
N ASP A 159 12.72 17.99 5.76
CA ASP A 159 13.53 18.93 5.01
C ASP A 159 13.98 18.34 3.67
N ASN A 160 14.06 19.20 2.64
CA ASN A 160 14.45 18.87 1.27
C ASN A 160 13.59 17.80 0.59
N LEU A 161 12.44 17.41 1.16
CA LEU A 161 11.50 16.49 0.57
C LEU A 161 10.22 17.21 0.16
N ASN A 162 9.96 17.28 -1.14
CA ASN A 162 8.69 17.75 -1.66
C ASN A 162 7.81 16.56 -2.10
N ILE A 163 6.50 16.70 -2.03
CA ILE A 163 5.53 15.74 -2.55
C ILE A 163 4.52 16.52 -3.36
N VAL A 164 4.38 16.16 -4.63
CA VAL A 164 3.46 16.82 -5.57
C VAL A 164 2.54 15.81 -6.22
N SER A 165 1.35 16.26 -6.60
CA SER A 165 0.49 15.47 -7.49
C SER A 165 1.06 15.54 -8.92
N VAL A 166 0.90 14.48 -9.68
CA VAL A 166 1.28 14.45 -11.10
C VAL A 166 0.62 15.56 -11.93
N SER A 167 -0.53 16.08 -11.49
CA SER A 167 -1.17 17.23 -12.12
C SER A 167 -0.39 18.53 -11.98
N GLU A 168 0.42 18.67 -10.94
CA GLU A 168 1.26 19.85 -10.69
C GLU A 168 2.44 19.96 -11.68
N LEU A 169 2.79 18.87 -12.39
CA LEU A 169 3.78 18.93 -13.49
C LEU A 169 3.36 19.84 -14.66
N ARG A 170 2.09 20.22 -14.73
CA ARG A 170 1.56 21.15 -15.74
C ARG A 170 1.57 22.61 -15.28
N ASP A 171 1.93 22.86 -14.02
CA ASP A 171 2.00 24.21 -13.47
C ASP A 171 3.33 24.81 -13.86
N GLU A 172 3.29 25.97 -14.55
CA GLU A 172 4.49 26.71 -14.99
C GLU A 172 5.40 27.14 -13.81
N SER A 173 4.85 27.23 -12.60
CA SER A 173 5.60 27.54 -11.39
C SER A 173 6.40 26.37 -10.82
N PHE A 174 6.12 25.12 -11.27
CA PHE A 174 6.79 23.93 -10.81
C PHE A 174 7.89 23.52 -11.79
N SER A 175 9.12 23.36 -11.29
CA SER A 175 10.25 22.91 -12.12
C SER A 175 10.90 21.67 -11.56
N LEU A 176 10.98 20.62 -12.38
CA LEU A 176 11.72 19.40 -12.05
C LEU A 176 13.22 19.65 -11.92
N SER A 177 13.78 20.65 -12.61
CA SER A 177 15.22 20.98 -12.55
C SER A 177 15.71 21.43 -11.17
N ASP A 178 14.78 21.76 -10.26
CA ASP A 178 15.13 22.16 -8.89
C ASP A 178 15.51 20.98 -7.98
N TYR A 179 15.34 19.73 -8.45
CA TYR A 179 15.53 18.52 -7.67
C TYR A 179 16.70 17.69 -8.19
N THR A 180 17.41 17.05 -7.27
CA THR A 180 18.45 16.06 -7.59
C THR A 180 17.84 14.68 -7.77
N TYR A 181 16.83 14.37 -6.96
CA TYR A 181 16.17 13.08 -6.92
C TYR A 181 14.67 13.20 -7.22
N ILE A 182 14.21 12.45 -8.21
CA ILE A 182 12.82 12.39 -8.64
C ILE A 182 12.33 10.98 -8.39
N LEU A 183 11.28 10.81 -7.58
CA LEU A 183 10.65 9.53 -7.32
C LEU A 183 9.21 9.57 -7.80
N VAL A 184 8.78 8.56 -8.56
CA VAL A 184 7.42 8.51 -9.13
C VAL A 184 6.69 7.31 -8.55
N ASP A 185 5.71 7.58 -7.68
CA ASP A 185 4.86 6.55 -7.09
C ASP A 185 3.66 6.24 -7.99
N GLU A 186 3.34 4.95 -8.16
CA GLU A 186 2.29 4.46 -9.06
C GLU A 186 2.51 4.92 -10.53
N SER A 187 3.76 4.87 -11.00
CA SER A 187 4.18 5.44 -12.28
C SER A 187 3.46 4.87 -13.51
N HIS A 188 2.85 3.68 -13.42
CA HIS A 188 2.02 3.10 -14.49
C HIS A 188 0.77 3.96 -14.84
N ARG A 189 0.44 4.97 -14.03
CA ARG A 189 -0.73 5.84 -14.19
C ARG A 189 -0.46 7.17 -14.89
N ILE A 190 0.81 7.53 -15.09
CA ILE A 190 1.15 8.79 -15.75
C ILE A 190 0.83 8.73 -17.25
N TYR A 191 0.63 9.89 -17.86
CA TYR A 191 0.49 10.00 -19.30
C TYR A 191 1.86 10.05 -19.98
N THR A 192 1.88 9.72 -21.27
CA THR A 192 3.09 9.75 -22.07
C THR A 192 3.82 11.08 -21.99
N GLU A 193 3.10 12.19 -22.12
CA GLU A 193 3.67 13.54 -22.07
C GLU A 193 4.35 13.84 -20.71
N GLN A 194 3.77 13.33 -19.62
CA GLN A 194 4.34 13.47 -18.27
C GLN A 194 5.60 12.61 -18.10
N PHE A 195 5.55 11.39 -18.63
CA PHE A 195 6.70 10.50 -18.65
C PHE A 195 7.87 11.10 -19.43
N ASP A 196 7.59 11.59 -20.63
CA ASP A 196 8.59 12.21 -21.49
C ASP A 196 9.20 13.46 -20.83
N ALA A 197 8.37 14.33 -20.22
CA ALA A 197 8.84 15.51 -19.49
C ALA A 197 9.75 15.15 -18.28
N ILE A 198 9.46 14.06 -17.57
CA ILE A 198 10.31 13.57 -16.48
C ILE A 198 11.64 13.10 -17.05
N CYS A 199 11.63 12.26 -18.10
CA CYS A 199 12.84 11.74 -18.72
C CYS A 199 13.70 12.84 -19.33
N ASP A 200 13.10 13.83 -19.98
CA ASP A 200 13.81 14.98 -20.54
C ASP A 200 14.49 15.79 -19.42
N SER A 201 13.80 16.02 -18.30
CA SER A 201 14.41 16.70 -17.15
C SER A 201 15.59 15.92 -16.58
N VAL A 202 15.42 14.61 -16.38
CA VAL A 202 16.46 13.72 -15.84
C VAL A 202 17.71 13.76 -16.69
N ASN A 203 17.56 13.60 -18.01
CA ASN A 203 18.70 13.57 -18.95
C ASN A 203 19.36 14.94 -19.09
N LYS A 204 18.60 16.03 -19.01
CA LYS A 204 19.12 17.38 -19.19
C LYS A 204 19.87 17.91 -17.97
N ASN A 205 19.49 17.46 -16.76
CA ASN A 205 19.99 18.04 -15.51
C ASN A 205 20.78 17.01 -14.68
N ASP A 206 21.18 15.88 -15.24
CA ASP A 206 21.93 14.80 -14.58
C ASP A 206 21.24 14.34 -13.26
N GLN A 207 19.92 14.12 -13.32
CA GLN A 207 19.12 13.76 -12.16
C GLN A 207 18.98 12.23 -12.03
N ILE A 208 18.58 11.80 -10.87
CA ILE A 208 18.28 10.38 -10.60
C ILE A 208 16.77 10.20 -10.47
N CYS A 209 16.23 9.29 -11.26
CA CYS A 209 14.81 8.95 -11.24
C CYS A 209 14.55 7.52 -10.76
N ILE A 210 13.60 7.37 -9.83
CA ILE A 210 13.19 6.08 -9.30
C ILE A 210 11.69 5.91 -9.57
N PHE A 211 11.33 5.01 -10.48
CA PHE A 211 9.95 4.66 -10.77
C PHE A 211 9.47 3.53 -9.86
N SER A 212 8.22 3.65 -9.38
CA SER A 212 7.52 2.58 -8.67
C SER A 212 6.22 2.26 -9.38
N SER A 213 6.03 1.03 -9.82
CA SER A 213 4.86 0.63 -10.60
C SER A 213 4.25 -0.70 -10.16
N ASP A 214 2.99 -0.87 -10.52
CA ASP A 214 2.26 -2.13 -10.42
C ASP A 214 1.63 -2.43 -11.79
N PRO A 215 2.21 -3.34 -12.57
CA PRO A 215 1.73 -3.64 -13.92
C PRO A 215 0.32 -4.28 -13.94
N GLU A 216 -0.15 -4.81 -12.81
CA GLU A 216 -1.49 -5.43 -12.72
C GLU A 216 -2.60 -4.44 -12.30
N GLN A 217 -2.25 -3.21 -11.86
CA GLN A 217 -3.20 -2.21 -11.35
C GLN A 217 -3.54 -1.11 -12.37
N VAL A 218 -3.94 -1.49 -13.55
CA VAL A 218 -4.46 -0.56 -14.58
C VAL A 218 -5.94 -0.28 -14.28
N LEU A 219 -6.35 0.98 -14.14
CA LEU A 219 -7.74 1.38 -13.83
C LEU A 219 -8.53 1.85 -15.06
N SER A 220 -7.84 2.22 -16.13
CA SER A 220 -8.48 2.80 -17.31
C SER A 220 -7.90 2.29 -18.62
N ALA A 221 -8.70 2.36 -19.67
CA ALA A 221 -8.26 2.04 -21.03
C ALA A 221 -7.16 2.99 -21.54
N SER A 222 -7.08 4.22 -21.01
CA SER A 222 -5.98 5.14 -21.33
C SER A 222 -4.66 4.68 -20.71
N GLU A 223 -4.66 4.20 -19.48
CA GLU A 223 -3.47 3.62 -18.85
C GLU A 223 -2.96 2.41 -19.64
N THR A 224 -3.86 1.52 -20.08
CA THR A 224 -3.51 0.38 -20.93
C THR A 224 -2.86 0.82 -22.26
N ARG A 225 -3.38 1.86 -22.90
CA ARG A 225 -2.84 2.36 -24.16
C ARG A 225 -1.51 3.08 -24.02
N ASN A 226 -1.29 3.78 -22.91
CA ASN A 226 -0.05 4.51 -22.66
C ASN A 226 1.12 3.56 -22.41
N ASP A 227 0.86 2.40 -21.83
CA ASP A 227 1.81 1.35 -21.47
C ASP A 227 3.14 1.89 -20.92
N ILE A 228 3.03 2.69 -19.88
CA ILE A 228 4.18 3.37 -19.26
C ILE A 228 5.17 2.36 -18.68
N VAL A 229 4.69 1.20 -18.23
CA VAL A 229 5.58 0.16 -17.70
C VAL A 229 6.54 -0.31 -18.79
N ALA A 230 6.04 -0.61 -19.99
CA ALA A 230 6.90 -0.97 -21.12
C ALA A 230 7.86 0.15 -21.52
N LYS A 231 7.43 1.42 -21.43
CA LYS A 231 8.32 2.57 -21.67
C LYS A 231 9.43 2.69 -20.64
N ILE A 232 9.13 2.47 -19.34
CA ILE A 232 10.14 2.44 -18.28
C ILE A 232 11.12 1.30 -18.52
N GLU A 233 10.63 0.10 -18.89
CA GLU A 233 11.48 -1.07 -19.17
C GLU A 233 12.35 -0.89 -20.43
N ALA A 234 11.93 -0.02 -21.34
CA ALA A 234 12.73 0.34 -22.52
C ALA A 234 13.84 1.38 -22.24
N LEU A 235 13.83 2.01 -21.06
CA LEU A 235 14.95 2.88 -20.62
C LEU A 235 16.18 2.02 -20.31
N HIS A 236 17.36 2.65 -20.38
CA HIS A 236 18.55 2.05 -19.78
C HIS A 236 18.45 2.17 -18.26
N LEU A 237 18.06 1.06 -17.61
CA LEU A 237 17.88 1.03 -16.16
C LEU A 237 19.20 0.68 -15.46
N ASP A 238 19.60 1.48 -14.47
CA ASP A 238 20.74 1.21 -13.59
C ASP A 238 20.39 0.18 -12.52
N GLY A 239 19.09 -0.04 -12.27
CA GLY A 239 18.60 -1.10 -11.42
C GLY A 239 17.10 -1.37 -11.58
N GLN A 240 16.76 -2.67 -11.58
CA GLN A 240 15.38 -3.14 -11.61
C GLN A 240 15.14 -4.12 -10.48
N PHE A 241 14.09 -3.88 -9.69
CA PHE A 241 13.80 -4.64 -8.48
C PHE A 241 12.33 -5.03 -8.42
N THR A 242 12.05 -6.26 -7.97
CA THR A 242 10.67 -6.75 -7.82
C THR A 242 10.40 -7.14 -6.39
N LEU A 243 9.37 -6.56 -5.80
CA LEU A 243 8.84 -6.96 -4.50
C LEU A 243 7.78 -8.04 -4.68
N SER A 244 8.07 -9.26 -4.24
CA SER A 244 7.18 -10.42 -4.38
C SER A 244 6.38 -10.73 -3.13
N GLU A 245 6.87 -10.33 -1.95
CA GLU A 245 6.23 -10.63 -0.67
C GLU A 245 5.04 -9.70 -0.43
N LYS A 246 3.86 -10.29 -0.24
CA LYS A 246 2.67 -9.54 0.19
C LYS A 246 2.71 -9.37 1.70
N ILE A 247 2.75 -8.14 2.15
CA ILE A 247 2.94 -7.80 3.56
C ILE A 247 1.63 -7.33 4.20
N ARG A 248 0.72 -6.78 3.40
CA ARG A 248 -0.34 -5.88 3.87
C ARG A 248 -1.72 -6.50 4.00
N THR A 249 -2.04 -7.51 3.24
CA THR A 249 -3.39 -8.08 3.27
C THR A 249 -3.40 -9.32 4.14
N ASN A 250 -4.36 -9.42 5.05
CA ASN A 250 -4.69 -10.64 5.74
C ASN A 250 -4.83 -11.77 4.69
N ARG A 251 -4.30 -12.94 4.99
CA ARG A 251 -4.24 -14.09 4.07
C ARG A 251 -5.62 -14.51 3.59
N GLU A 252 -6.61 -14.47 4.48
CA GLU A 252 -8.00 -14.81 4.21
C GLU A 252 -8.62 -13.78 3.25
N LEU A 253 -8.48 -12.49 3.54
CA LEU A 253 -8.97 -11.41 2.67
C LEU A 253 -8.35 -11.48 1.29
N HIS A 254 -7.03 -11.72 1.23
CA HIS A 254 -6.37 -11.87 -0.07
C HIS A 254 -6.91 -13.06 -0.85
N SER A 255 -7.06 -14.23 -0.19
CA SER A 255 -7.64 -15.43 -0.80
C SER A 255 -9.05 -15.16 -1.32
N PHE A 256 -9.90 -14.52 -0.50
CA PHE A 256 -11.25 -14.14 -0.89
C PHE A 256 -11.25 -13.22 -2.13
N ILE A 257 -10.43 -12.16 -2.14
CA ILE A 257 -10.33 -11.22 -3.27
C ILE A 257 -9.86 -11.94 -4.54
N MET A 258 -8.97 -12.91 -4.45
CA MET A 258 -8.54 -13.71 -5.60
C MET A 258 -9.65 -14.63 -6.12
N CYS A 259 -10.43 -15.26 -5.21
CA CYS A 259 -11.61 -16.04 -5.61
C CYS A 259 -12.70 -15.14 -6.21
N MET A 260 -12.88 -13.93 -5.70
CA MET A 260 -13.78 -12.93 -6.30
C MET A 260 -13.39 -12.55 -7.72
N LYS A 261 -12.08 -12.43 -7.99
CA LYS A 261 -11.58 -12.09 -9.33
C LYS A 261 -11.76 -13.24 -10.32
N ASP A 262 -11.62 -14.47 -9.84
CA ASP A 262 -11.73 -15.70 -10.62
C ASP A 262 -12.33 -16.82 -9.76
N LEU A 263 -13.55 -17.22 -10.06
CA LEU A 263 -14.27 -18.28 -9.34
C LEU A 263 -13.59 -19.65 -9.43
N ASN A 264 -12.69 -19.85 -10.41
CA ASN A 264 -11.90 -21.08 -10.54
C ASN A 264 -10.65 -21.08 -9.65
N HIS A 265 -10.30 -19.92 -9.07
CA HIS A 265 -9.22 -19.87 -8.10
C HIS A 265 -9.56 -20.71 -6.88
N ARG A 266 -8.64 -21.61 -6.51
CA ARG A 266 -8.79 -22.44 -5.31
C ARG A 266 -7.62 -22.19 -4.37
N PRO A 267 -7.90 -21.80 -3.12
CA PRO A 267 -6.83 -21.67 -2.13
C PRO A 267 -6.23 -23.04 -1.84
N LYS A 268 -4.91 -23.08 -1.68
CA LYS A 268 -4.15 -24.32 -1.38
C LYS A 268 -4.52 -24.94 -0.03
N VAL A 269 -5.10 -24.16 0.85
CA VAL A 269 -5.52 -24.54 2.21
C VAL A 269 -6.91 -23.96 2.44
N PRO A 270 -7.83 -24.67 3.08
CA PRO A 270 -9.14 -24.13 3.46
C PRO A 270 -8.96 -22.81 4.24
N MET A 271 -9.78 -21.81 3.90
CA MET A 271 -9.74 -20.48 4.50
C MET A 271 -11.04 -20.23 5.27
N ASP A 272 -10.91 -19.61 6.44
CA ASP A 272 -12.02 -19.03 7.16
C ASP A 272 -12.20 -17.56 6.74
N TYR A 273 -13.32 -17.24 6.12
CA TYR A 273 -13.62 -15.89 5.67
C TYR A 273 -14.50 -15.11 6.67
N SER A 274 -14.36 -15.38 7.96
CA SER A 274 -15.11 -14.70 9.04
C SER A 274 -14.92 -13.17 9.07
N ASN A 275 -13.88 -12.68 8.43
CA ASN A 275 -13.59 -11.26 8.24
C ASN A 275 -14.19 -10.64 6.97
N VAL A 276 -15.01 -11.42 6.23
CA VAL A 276 -15.75 -10.96 5.06
C VAL A 276 -17.24 -11.03 5.37
N VAL A 277 -17.93 -9.92 5.19
CA VAL A 277 -19.39 -9.86 5.35
C VAL A 277 -20.03 -9.55 4.02
N LEU A 278 -20.96 -10.43 3.60
CA LEU A 278 -21.72 -10.27 2.37
C LEU A 278 -23.18 -9.97 2.68
N ASN A 279 -23.71 -8.90 2.10
CA ASN A 279 -25.11 -8.49 2.24
C ASN A 279 -25.76 -8.33 0.87
N TYR A 280 -27.05 -8.57 0.83
CA TYR A 280 -27.90 -8.32 -0.32
C TYR A 280 -28.89 -7.18 -0.01
N ALA A 281 -29.08 -6.29 -0.97
CA ALA A 281 -30.05 -5.22 -0.92
C ALA A 281 -30.93 -5.28 -2.17
N ASN A 282 -32.25 -5.29 -2.01
CA ASN A 282 -33.18 -5.29 -3.16
C ASN A 282 -33.28 -3.92 -3.83
N THR A 283 -32.98 -2.85 -3.08
CA THR A 283 -33.15 -1.47 -3.53
C THR A 283 -31.96 -0.61 -3.16
N THR A 284 -31.80 0.49 -3.88
CA THR A 284 -30.83 1.56 -3.55
C THR A 284 -31.02 2.07 -2.12
N GLN A 285 -32.27 2.17 -1.64
CA GLN A 285 -32.55 2.66 -0.29
C GLN A 285 -32.06 1.69 0.78
N GLU A 286 -32.30 0.38 0.60
CA GLU A 286 -31.77 -0.65 1.50
C GLU A 286 -30.24 -0.63 1.55
N ALA A 287 -29.60 -0.49 0.37
CA ALA A 287 -28.14 -0.36 0.30
C ALA A 287 -27.61 0.88 1.04
N GLN A 288 -28.33 2.02 0.96
CA GLN A 288 -27.98 3.23 1.72
C GLN A 288 -28.10 3.00 3.23
N TYR A 289 -29.10 2.27 3.72
CA TYR A 289 -29.20 1.89 5.14
C TYR A 289 -28.04 1.01 5.58
N LEU A 290 -27.68 0.01 4.78
CA LEU A 290 -26.53 -0.85 5.07
C LEU A 290 -25.22 -0.05 5.08
N LEU A 291 -25.02 0.88 4.15
CA LEU A 291 -23.84 1.76 4.15
C LEU A 291 -23.79 2.61 5.41
N ALA A 292 -24.92 3.21 5.84
CA ALA A 292 -24.98 3.98 7.07
C ALA A 292 -24.64 3.11 8.30
N TYR A 293 -25.13 1.87 8.35
CA TYR A 293 -24.77 0.91 9.38
C TYR A 293 -23.28 0.62 9.40
N TYR A 294 -22.65 0.28 8.25
CA TYR A 294 -21.23 -0.02 8.19
C TYR A 294 -20.35 1.18 8.55
N ARG A 295 -20.73 2.39 8.11
CA ARG A 295 -20.06 3.63 8.54
C ARG A 295 -20.08 3.80 10.06
N SER A 296 -21.22 3.53 10.70
CA SER A 296 -21.33 3.58 12.16
C SER A 296 -20.43 2.57 12.88
N LYS A 297 -20.02 1.50 12.19
CA LYS A 297 -19.06 0.48 12.65
C LYS A 297 -17.62 0.77 12.27
N GLY A 298 -17.35 1.95 11.71
CA GLY A 298 -16.00 2.39 11.34
C GLY A 298 -15.51 1.95 9.96
N PHE A 299 -16.37 1.32 9.15
CA PHE A 299 -16.03 0.99 7.78
C PHE A 299 -15.93 2.25 6.91
N LYS A 300 -14.96 2.27 6.01
CA LYS A 300 -14.82 3.30 4.99
C LYS A 300 -15.50 2.84 3.71
N PHE A 301 -16.45 3.62 3.22
CA PHE A 301 -17.07 3.36 1.94
C PHE A 301 -16.19 3.89 0.82
N ILE A 302 -15.70 2.97 -0.01
CA ILE A 302 -14.95 3.30 -1.23
C ILE A 302 -15.89 3.12 -2.41
N ASN A 303 -16.22 4.23 -3.07
CA ASN A 303 -17.06 4.23 -4.26
C ASN A 303 -16.18 4.22 -5.53
N TYR A 304 -16.79 3.96 -6.66
CA TYR A 304 -16.14 3.99 -7.96
C TYR A 304 -15.91 5.42 -8.42
N THR A 305 -14.73 5.70 -8.95
CA THR A 305 -14.43 7.03 -9.49
C THR A 305 -15.38 7.38 -10.62
N LYS A 306 -15.97 8.56 -10.55
CA LYS A 306 -16.92 9.05 -11.54
C LYS A 306 -16.20 9.44 -12.82
N SER A 307 -16.75 9.03 -13.96
CA SER A 307 -16.30 9.52 -15.25
C SER A 307 -16.82 10.96 -15.47
N ASN A 308 -16.00 11.82 -16.06
CA ASN A 308 -16.45 13.16 -16.49
C ASN A 308 -17.37 13.10 -17.73
N TYR A 309 -17.47 11.93 -18.38
CA TYR A 309 -18.13 11.77 -19.68
C TYR A 309 -19.40 10.93 -19.61
N ALA A 310 -19.64 10.25 -18.48
CA ALA A 310 -20.81 9.38 -18.33
C ALA A 310 -21.26 9.27 -16.87
N PRO A 311 -22.59 9.17 -16.61
CA PRO A 311 -23.08 8.96 -15.26
C PRO A 311 -22.58 7.62 -14.71
N SER A 312 -22.14 7.62 -13.45
CA SER A 312 -21.75 6.38 -12.75
C SER A 312 -23.02 5.69 -12.25
N PRO A 313 -23.15 4.34 -12.38
CA PRO A 313 -24.24 3.57 -11.79
C PRO A 313 -24.29 3.74 -10.26
N PHE A 314 -23.16 4.07 -9.65
CA PHE A 314 -23.02 4.25 -8.20
C PHE A 314 -23.13 5.72 -7.74
N SER A 315 -23.58 6.64 -8.61
CA SER A 315 -23.68 8.08 -8.28
C SER A 315 -24.73 8.41 -7.20
N ALA A 316 -25.68 7.51 -6.95
CA ALA A 316 -26.70 7.65 -5.91
C ALA A 316 -26.16 7.49 -4.48
N TYR A 317 -24.92 7.04 -4.32
CA TYR A 317 -24.32 6.78 -3.02
C TYR A 317 -23.26 7.83 -2.72
N ALA A 318 -23.45 8.55 -1.60
CA ALA A 318 -22.43 9.49 -1.11
C ALA A 318 -21.21 8.73 -0.62
N GLU A 319 -20.03 9.06 -1.13
CA GLU A 319 -18.77 8.40 -0.85
C GLU A 319 -18.01 9.02 0.33
N ASP A 320 -17.23 8.22 1.06
CA ASP A 320 -16.15 8.71 1.92
C ASP A 320 -14.90 8.93 1.06
N PHE A 321 -14.65 8.01 0.12
CA PHE A 321 -13.56 8.05 -0.84
C PHE A 321 -14.01 7.46 -2.17
N ASP A 322 -13.38 7.87 -3.27
CA ASP A 322 -13.43 7.13 -4.54
C ASP A 322 -12.15 6.32 -4.75
N THR A 323 -12.17 5.42 -5.73
CA THR A 323 -11.06 4.51 -6.01
C THR A 323 -9.75 5.18 -6.42
N HIS A 324 -9.77 6.43 -6.91
CA HIS A 324 -8.56 7.21 -7.17
C HIS A 324 -8.03 7.90 -5.91
N HIS A 325 -8.91 8.33 -5.01
CA HIS A 325 -8.50 8.94 -3.76
C HIS A 325 -7.81 7.95 -2.80
N VAL A 326 -8.09 6.65 -2.93
CA VAL A 326 -7.49 5.63 -2.06
C VAL A 326 -6.17 5.05 -2.58
N ILE A 327 -5.64 5.60 -3.66
CA ILE A 327 -4.34 5.17 -4.18
C ILE A 327 -3.27 5.36 -3.10
N GLY A 328 -2.53 4.30 -2.78
CA GLY A 328 -1.50 4.29 -1.73
C GLY A 328 -2.02 4.31 -0.29
N GLN A 329 -3.34 4.48 -0.06
CA GLN A 329 -3.95 4.43 1.27
C GLN A 329 -4.41 3.01 1.64
N GLU A 330 -4.68 2.79 2.92
CA GLU A 330 -5.19 1.53 3.47
C GLU A 330 -6.10 1.82 4.67
N PHE A 331 -7.08 0.93 4.88
CA PHE A 331 -8.08 1.07 5.92
C PHE A 331 -8.29 -0.27 6.62
N ASP A 332 -8.53 -0.25 7.93
CA ASP A 332 -8.81 -1.47 8.68
C ASP A 332 -10.09 -2.13 8.17
N LYS A 333 -11.12 -1.33 7.90
CA LYS A 333 -12.45 -1.79 7.49
C LYS A 333 -12.92 -1.06 6.26
N VAL A 334 -13.29 -1.82 5.23
CA VAL A 334 -13.77 -1.28 3.95
C VAL A 334 -15.14 -1.86 3.63
N VAL A 335 -16.04 -1.02 3.11
CA VAL A 335 -17.28 -1.47 2.48
C VAL A 335 -17.31 -1.00 1.02
N MET A 336 -17.72 -1.90 0.12
CA MET A 336 -17.96 -1.61 -1.30
C MET A 336 -19.29 -2.17 -1.78
N LEU A 337 -19.80 -1.58 -2.85
CA LEU A 337 -21.03 -1.98 -3.51
C LEU A 337 -20.73 -2.72 -4.82
N LEU A 338 -21.60 -3.66 -5.17
CA LEU A 338 -21.68 -4.30 -6.47
C LEU A 338 -23.17 -4.30 -6.90
N ASP A 339 -23.42 -4.18 -8.19
CA ASP A 339 -24.78 -4.28 -8.73
C ASP A 339 -24.78 -5.10 -10.04
N SER A 340 -25.88 -5.04 -10.80
CA SER A 340 -26.01 -5.72 -12.08
C SER A 340 -25.04 -5.24 -13.18
N SER A 341 -24.22 -4.20 -12.91
CA SER A 341 -23.11 -3.83 -13.80
C SER A 341 -21.97 -4.82 -13.74
N PHE A 342 -21.94 -5.72 -12.75
CA PHE A 342 -20.95 -6.77 -12.59
C PHE A 342 -21.55 -8.14 -12.88
N PHE A 343 -20.75 -8.99 -13.50
CA PHE A 343 -21.14 -10.38 -13.78
C PHE A 343 -19.88 -11.26 -13.89
N TYR A 344 -20.07 -12.55 -13.80
CA TYR A 344 -19.01 -13.51 -14.11
C TYR A 344 -19.20 -14.05 -15.54
N ASP A 345 -18.10 -14.04 -16.31
CA ASP A 345 -18.10 -14.64 -17.65
C ASP A 345 -18.10 -16.19 -17.60
N GLU A 346 -18.04 -16.83 -18.77
CA GLU A 346 -18.01 -18.29 -18.92
C GLU A 346 -16.76 -18.93 -18.30
N ASP A 347 -15.64 -18.18 -18.24
CA ASP A 347 -14.40 -18.59 -17.61
C ASP A 347 -14.40 -18.34 -16.10
N GLY A 348 -15.49 -17.86 -15.51
CA GLY A 348 -15.62 -17.55 -14.08
C GLY A 348 -14.87 -16.31 -13.63
N LYS A 349 -14.49 -15.43 -14.53
CA LYS A 349 -13.79 -14.17 -14.19
C LYS A 349 -14.77 -13.04 -14.01
N LEU A 350 -14.57 -12.22 -12.97
CA LEU A 350 -15.39 -11.04 -12.70
C LEU A 350 -15.21 -10.01 -13.81
N GLN A 351 -16.29 -9.67 -14.46
CA GLN A 351 -16.39 -8.67 -15.53
C GLN A 351 -17.29 -7.52 -15.10
N GLY A 352 -17.22 -6.41 -15.84
CA GLY A 352 -18.12 -5.27 -15.74
C GLY A 352 -18.71 -4.93 -17.09
N ILE A 353 -19.98 -4.49 -17.09
CA ILE A 353 -20.64 -4.03 -18.32
C ILE A 353 -19.86 -2.82 -18.86
N PRO A 354 -19.41 -2.85 -20.13
CA PRO A 354 -18.72 -1.71 -20.72
C PRO A 354 -19.63 -0.49 -20.74
N HIS A 355 -19.16 0.62 -20.20
CA HIS A 355 -19.85 1.89 -20.26
C HIS A 355 -19.70 2.51 -21.68
N PRO A 356 -20.67 3.25 -22.23
CA PRO A 356 -20.61 3.82 -23.59
C PRO A 356 -19.39 4.72 -23.86
N ASN A 357 -18.79 5.26 -22.84
CA ASN A 357 -17.49 5.94 -22.90
C ASN A 357 -16.58 5.44 -21.76
N PRO A 358 -16.12 4.18 -21.82
CA PRO A 358 -15.39 3.58 -20.72
C PRO A 358 -13.95 4.07 -20.75
N ASN A 359 -13.65 5.09 -19.97
CA ASN A 359 -12.27 5.31 -19.61
C ASN A 359 -11.90 4.42 -18.42
N TYR A 360 -12.88 4.01 -17.59
CA TYR A 360 -12.66 3.20 -16.40
C TYR A 360 -13.11 1.75 -16.58
N LEU A 361 -12.28 0.83 -16.09
CA LEU A 361 -12.56 -0.60 -16.04
C LEU A 361 -13.13 -0.93 -14.65
N TYR A 362 -14.45 -1.08 -14.53
CA TYR A 362 -15.13 -1.27 -13.26
C TYR A 362 -14.60 -2.46 -12.42
N PRO A 363 -14.27 -3.63 -12.98
CA PRO A 363 -13.64 -4.71 -12.22
C PRO A 363 -12.29 -4.30 -11.61
N ASN A 364 -11.52 -3.49 -12.32
CA ASN A 364 -10.23 -3.01 -11.85
C ASN A 364 -10.38 -1.94 -10.78
N LEU A 365 -11.38 -1.03 -10.91
CA LEU A 365 -11.75 -0.09 -9.85
C LEU A 365 -12.22 -0.83 -8.59
N PHE A 366 -13.03 -1.87 -8.74
CA PHE A 366 -13.45 -2.72 -7.63
C PHE A 366 -12.24 -3.37 -6.95
N TYR A 367 -11.37 -4.00 -7.73
CA TYR A 367 -10.14 -4.61 -7.23
C TYR A 367 -9.24 -3.59 -6.50
N GLN A 368 -9.11 -2.37 -7.06
CA GLN A 368 -8.40 -1.27 -6.42
C GLN A 368 -8.97 -0.96 -5.03
N GLY A 369 -10.28 -0.85 -4.90
CA GLY A 369 -10.94 -0.53 -3.63
C GLY A 369 -10.84 -1.67 -2.60
N VAL A 370 -11.15 -2.91 -2.97
CA VAL A 370 -11.12 -4.04 -2.03
C VAL A 370 -9.69 -4.38 -1.55
N THR A 371 -8.67 -4.09 -2.36
CA THR A 371 -7.28 -4.31 -1.93
C THR A 371 -6.77 -3.28 -0.92
N ARG A 372 -7.57 -2.28 -0.57
CA ARG A 372 -7.25 -1.29 0.48
C ARG A 372 -7.58 -1.77 1.88
N VAL A 373 -8.30 -2.87 2.01
CA VAL A 373 -8.72 -3.44 3.31
C VAL A 373 -7.56 -4.16 4.01
N ARG A 374 -7.48 -4.02 5.34
CA ARG A 374 -6.50 -4.73 6.17
C ARG A 374 -7.14 -5.80 7.06
N GLU A 375 -8.33 -5.54 7.62
CA GLU A 375 -8.93 -6.40 8.66
C GLU A 375 -10.31 -6.95 8.28
N GLU A 376 -11.26 -6.09 7.90
CA GLU A 376 -12.64 -6.51 7.63
C GLU A 376 -13.17 -5.91 6.33
N LEU A 377 -13.74 -6.75 5.48
CA LEU A 377 -14.38 -6.38 4.22
C LEU A 377 -15.89 -6.60 4.29
N ALA A 378 -16.68 -5.58 3.97
CA ALA A 378 -18.10 -5.71 3.74
C ALA A 378 -18.42 -5.50 2.26
N LEU A 379 -19.19 -6.38 1.67
CA LEU A 379 -19.72 -6.25 0.32
C LEU A 379 -21.25 -6.17 0.38
N ILE A 380 -21.81 -5.21 -0.35
CA ILE A 380 -23.27 -5.07 -0.50
C ILE A 380 -23.58 -5.26 -1.98
N VAL A 381 -24.29 -6.32 -2.31
CA VAL A 381 -24.75 -6.61 -3.66
C VAL A 381 -26.16 -6.06 -3.81
N VAL A 382 -26.37 -5.17 -4.79
CA VAL A 382 -27.63 -4.45 -4.97
C VAL A 382 -28.37 -4.98 -6.19
N ASN A 383 -29.54 -5.53 -6.01
CA ASN A 383 -30.44 -6.00 -7.07
C ASN A 383 -29.76 -6.89 -8.14
N ALA A 384 -28.87 -7.78 -7.69
CA ALA A 384 -28.13 -8.70 -8.55
C ALA A 384 -28.03 -10.10 -7.88
N PRO A 385 -29.12 -10.87 -7.85
CA PRO A 385 -29.18 -12.13 -7.09
C PRO A 385 -28.18 -13.18 -7.61
N GLU A 386 -28.02 -13.34 -8.91
CA GLU A 386 -27.06 -14.30 -9.48
C GLU A 386 -25.61 -13.97 -9.10
N LEU A 387 -25.25 -12.69 -9.10
CA LEU A 387 -23.93 -12.23 -8.65
C LEU A 387 -23.74 -12.54 -7.16
N PHE A 388 -24.78 -12.27 -6.35
CA PHE A 388 -24.76 -12.54 -4.91
C PHE A 388 -24.54 -14.03 -4.62
N GLU A 389 -25.28 -14.93 -5.30
CA GLU A 389 -25.15 -16.38 -5.12
C GLU A 389 -23.74 -16.88 -5.46
N LYS A 390 -23.17 -16.40 -6.56
CA LYS A 390 -21.79 -16.75 -6.96
C LYS A 390 -20.76 -16.27 -5.93
N ILE A 391 -20.91 -15.08 -5.39
CA ILE A 391 -20.01 -14.56 -4.35
C ILE A 391 -20.23 -15.31 -3.03
N ALA A 392 -21.47 -15.60 -2.65
CA ALA A 392 -21.79 -16.35 -1.45
C ALA A 392 -21.18 -17.77 -1.46
N SER A 393 -21.10 -18.41 -2.62
CA SER A 393 -20.44 -19.71 -2.78
C SER A 393 -18.95 -19.71 -2.45
N ILE A 394 -18.28 -18.54 -2.47
CA ILE A 394 -16.87 -18.40 -2.06
C ILE A 394 -16.75 -18.48 -0.53
N VAL A 395 -17.70 -17.86 0.17
CA VAL A 395 -17.69 -17.72 1.64
C VAL A 395 -18.22 -18.99 2.32
N THR A 396 -19.16 -19.69 1.67
CA THR A 396 -19.74 -20.93 2.17
C THR A 396 -19.07 -22.09 1.46
N PRO A 397 -18.13 -22.82 2.09
CA PRO A 397 -17.58 -24.02 1.48
C PRO A 397 -18.73 -24.98 1.15
N ALA A 398 -18.75 -25.55 -0.06
CA ALA A 398 -19.63 -26.67 -0.36
C ALA A 398 -19.36 -27.75 0.68
N GLU A 399 -20.41 -28.18 1.37
CA GLU A 399 -20.36 -29.37 2.22
C GLU A 399 -19.81 -30.52 1.38
N SER A 400 -18.63 -31.00 1.75
CA SER A 400 -17.90 -32.08 1.09
C SER A 400 -18.51 -33.44 1.42
#